data_ea8d0ff8829b0c1d95ec490f7011fb50
#
_entry.id   ea8d0ff8829b0c1d95ec490f7011fb50
#
_cell.length_a   1.000
_cell.length_b   1.000
_cell.length_c   1.000
_cell.angle_alpha   90.00
_cell.angle_beta   90.00
_cell.angle_gamma   90.00
#
_symmetry.space_group_name_H-M   'P 1'
#
loop_
_entity.id
_entity.type
_entity.pdbx_description
1 polymer ?
#
loop_
_entity_poly.entity_id
_entity_poly.type
_entity_poly.pdbx_seq_one_letter_code
_entity_poly.pdbx_strand_id
1 'polypeptide(L)'
;TAALTGLTLTDNLGAYTPAAGTAAVVPMTYQSDTLRYYRNGILQATPTIAATSPLTVTGLSIPAGGNTTLMYAVKTNQFTPYGIEESVTNTATVTGGGLAAPLTAEATVNADPAPDLSVIKSMCPTTVTEAGVLTYTFTLQNRGATATTATDNVSLTDTFTPALTITS
;
A
#
# COMPACT_ATOMS: atom_id res chain seq x y z
N THR A 1 19.69 -34.47 -5.47
CA THR A 1 19.63 -33.25 -4.62
C THR A 1 18.93 -33.60 -3.32
N ALA A 2 19.51 -33.23 -2.18
CA ALA A 2 18.86 -33.39 -0.87
C ALA A 2 17.82 -32.32 -0.63
N ALA A 3 16.87 -32.58 0.25
CA ALA A 3 15.95 -31.54 0.72
C ALA A 3 16.71 -30.50 1.56
N LEU A 4 16.29 -29.25 1.46
CA LEU A 4 16.77 -28.17 2.33
C LEU A 4 15.75 -27.95 3.45
N THR A 5 16.22 -27.82 4.70
CA THR A 5 15.35 -27.60 5.87
C THR A 5 15.96 -26.52 6.75
N GLY A 6 15.14 -25.87 7.58
CA GLY A 6 15.61 -24.78 8.44
C GLY A 6 15.98 -23.51 7.69
N LEU A 7 15.30 -23.25 6.57
CA LEU A 7 15.44 -22.01 5.82
C LEU A 7 14.68 -20.88 6.51
N THR A 8 15.22 -19.67 6.38
CA THR A 8 14.59 -18.41 6.79
C THR A 8 14.43 -17.50 5.60
N LEU A 9 13.23 -17.00 5.38
CA LEU A 9 12.96 -15.92 4.43
C LEU A 9 12.87 -14.60 5.21
N THR A 10 13.56 -13.59 4.71
CA THR A 10 13.42 -12.20 5.17
C THR A 10 13.04 -11.32 3.98
N ASP A 11 11.95 -10.58 4.12
CA ASP A 11 11.44 -9.66 3.12
C ASP A 11 11.50 -8.24 3.70
N ASN A 12 12.13 -7.30 2.99
CA ASN A 12 12.34 -5.94 3.46
C ASN A 12 11.09 -5.05 3.37
N LEU A 13 9.99 -5.56 2.78
CA LEU A 13 8.74 -4.84 2.56
C LEU A 13 8.93 -3.50 1.83
N GLY A 14 9.89 -3.47 0.90
CA GLY A 14 10.21 -2.30 0.10
C GLY A 14 10.96 -1.20 0.87
N ALA A 15 11.60 -1.52 2.00
CA ALA A 15 12.34 -0.54 2.79
C ALA A 15 13.33 0.25 1.95
N TYR A 16 13.31 1.58 2.09
CA TYR A 16 14.20 2.49 1.36
C TYR A 16 14.60 3.68 2.24
N THR A 17 15.64 4.39 1.84
CA THR A 17 16.09 5.62 2.51
C THR A 17 15.70 6.82 1.65
N PRO A 18 14.76 7.69 2.10
CA PRO A 18 14.23 8.80 1.30
C PRO A 18 15.28 9.84 0.92
N ALA A 19 16.27 10.08 1.79
CA ALA A 19 17.37 10.99 1.53
C ALA A 19 18.62 10.56 2.29
N ALA A 20 19.79 10.94 1.79
CA ALA A 20 21.05 10.66 2.47
C ALA A 20 21.04 11.19 3.92
N GLY A 21 21.43 10.34 4.88
CA GLY A 21 21.46 10.67 6.30
C GLY A 21 20.12 10.56 7.05
N THR A 22 19.04 10.16 6.39
CA THR A 22 17.76 9.88 7.05
C THR A 22 17.65 8.40 7.42
N ALA A 23 16.72 8.07 8.34
CA ALA A 23 16.40 6.69 8.66
C ALA A 23 15.65 6.02 7.50
N ALA A 24 15.86 4.72 7.32
CA ALA A 24 15.07 3.95 6.38
C ALA A 24 13.60 3.91 6.80
N VAL A 25 12.71 3.98 5.83
CA VAL A 25 11.27 3.82 6.00
C VAL A 25 10.77 2.58 5.27
N VAL A 26 9.65 2.02 5.73
CA VAL A 26 9.05 0.81 5.18
C VAL A 26 7.70 1.16 4.58
N PRO A 27 7.54 1.16 3.25
CA PRO A 27 6.32 1.61 2.57
C PRO A 27 5.18 0.61 2.59
N MET A 28 5.44 -0.65 2.98
CA MET A 28 4.44 -1.71 3.01
C MET A 28 4.32 -2.33 4.41
N THR A 29 3.11 -2.74 4.76
CA THR A 29 2.79 -3.40 6.03
C THR A 29 2.24 -4.78 5.77
N TYR A 30 2.85 -5.81 6.36
CA TYR A 30 2.33 -7.17 6.30
C TYR A 30 0.92 -7.25 6.88
N GLN A 31 0.03 -7.99 6.21
CA GLN A 31 -1.32 -8.24 6.69
C GLN A 31 -1.38 -9.58 7.43
N SER A 32 -1.75 -9.52 8.70
CA SER A 32 -1.85 -10.71 9.56
C SER A 32 -2.76 -11.78 8.94
N ASP A 33 -2.46 -13.04 9.24
CA ASP A 33 -3.25 -14.23 8.83
C ASP A 33 -3.36 -14.47 7.31
N THR A 34 -2.59 -13.75 6.50
CA THR A 34 -2.58 -13.92 5.04
C THR A 34 -1.50 -14.87 4.54
N LEU A 35 -0.51 -15.22 5.37
CA LEU A 35 0.59 -16.11 4.98
C LEU A 35 0.06 -17.52 4.65
N ARG A 36 0.40 -18.00 3.46
CA ARG A 36 0.16 -19.36 2.99
C ARG A 36 1.47 -19.99 2.54
N TYR A 37 1.69 -21.22 2.94
CA TYR A 37 2.91 -21.97 2.68
C TYR A 37 2.59 -23.25 1.94
N TYR A 38 3.17 -23.44 0.77
CA TYR A 38 2.95 -24.61 -0.07
C TYR A 38 4.28 -25.34 -0.32
N ARG A 39 4.25 -26.66 -0.35
CA ARG A 39 5.33 -27.51 -0.83
C ARG A 39 4.82 -28.39 -1.95
N ASN A 40 5.43 -28.33 -3.12
CA ASN A 40 4.98 -29.03 -4.34
C ASN A 40 3.47 -28.80 -4.61
N GLY A 41 2.99 -27.58 -4.40
CA GLY A 41 1.59 -27.20 -4.59
C GLY A 41 0.63 -27.62 -3.46
N ILE A 42 1.10 -28.35 -2.44
CA ILE A 42 0.26 -28.79 -1.31
C ILE A 42 0.41 -27.78 -0.15
N LEU A 43 -0.75 -27.26 0.31
CA LEU A 43 -0.81 -26.36 1.45
C LEU A 43 -0.27 -27.05 2.72
N GLN A 44 0.59 -26.37 3.44
CA GLN A 44 1.19 -26.80 4.70
C GLN A 44 0.65 -25.98 5.88
N ALA A 45 0.96 -26.40 7.10
CA ALA A 45 0.77 -25.55 8.26
C ALA A 45 1.55 -24.23 8.12
N THR A 46 0.98 -23.16 8.67
CA THR A 46 1.62 -21.83 8.63
C THR A 46 2.95 -21.88 9.39
N PRO A 47 4.07 -21.48 8.77
CA PRO A 47 5.37 -21.46 9.40
C PRO A 47 5.45 -20.33 10.44
N THR A 48 6.50 -20.31 11.24
CA THR A 48 6.70 -19.31 12.27
C THR A 48 7.04 -17.95 11.65
N ILE A 49 6.26 -16.92 11.97
CA ILE A 49 6.57 -15.52 11.66
C ILE A 49 7.35 -14.98 12.85
N ALA A 50 8.66 -14.79 12.68
CA ALA A 50 9.55 -14.30 13.72
C ALA A 50 9.51 -12.77 13.87
N ALA A 51 9.24 -12.06 12.78
CA ALA A 51 9.08 -10.61 12.74
C ALA A 51 8.14 -10.21 11.59
N THR A 52 7.50 -9.05 11.72
CA THR A 52 6.58 -8.52 10.69
C THR A 52 7.14 -7.30 9.94
N SER A 53 8.27 -6.74 10.39
CA SER A 53 8.98 -5.65 9.70
C SER A 53 10.47 -5.64 10.13
N PRO A 54 11.40 -6.08 9.27
CA PRO A 54 11.16 -6.82 8.02
C PRO A 54 10.35 -8.10 8.28
N LEU A 55 9.57 -8.54 7.30
CA LEU A 55 8.84 -9.80 7.45
C LEU A 55 9.85 -10.96 7.48
N THR A 56 9.91 -11.68 8.57
CA THR A 56 10.83 -12.81 8.76
C THR A 56 10.05 -14.09 9.04
N VAL A 57 10.18 -15.08 8.17
CA VAL A 57 9.51 -16.37 8.24
C VAL A 57 10.56 -17.46 8.38
N THR A 58 10.45 -18.29 9.42
CA THR A 58 11.43 -19.34 9.75
C THR A 58 10.83 -20.74 9.65
N GLY A 59 11.70 -21.75 9.67
CA GLY A 59 11.28 -23.15 9.63
C GLY A 59 10.83 -23.62 8.25
N LEU A 60 11.23 -22.93 7.21
CA LEU A 60 10.88 -23.32 5.85
C LEU A 60 11.72 -24.49 5.35
N SER A 61 11.17 -25.24 4.41
CA SER A 61 11.88 -26.36 3.78
C SER A 61 11.51 -26.46 2.30
N ILE A 62 12.47 -26.93 1.49
CA ILE A 62 12.27 -27.22 0.07
C ILE A 62 12.50 -28.71 -0.14
N PRO A 63 11.53 -29.47 -0.67
CA PRO A 63 11.68 -30.89 -0.95
C PRO A 63 12.79 -31.15 -1.96
N ALA A 64 13.40 -32.31 -1.89
CA ALA A 64 14.37 -32.76 -2.90
C ALA A 64 13.71 -32.78 -4.30
N GLY A 65 14.30 -32.06 -5.26
CA GLY A 65 13.76 -31.96 -6.62
C GLY A 65 12.39 -31.24 -6.72
N GLY A 66 11.97 -30.57 -5.64
CA GLY A 66 10.67 -29.90 -5.57
C GLY A 66 10.78 -28.39 -5.44
N ASN A 67 9.64 -27.77 -5.11
CA ASN A 67 9.51 -26.33 -4.89
C ASN A 67 8.77 -26.01 -3.59
N THR A 68 8.95 -24.76 -3.18
CA THR A 68 8.22 -24.17 -2.07
C THR A 68 7.74 -22.78 -2.48
N THR A 69 6.47 -22.48 -2.17
CA THR A 69 5.85 -21.20 -2.45
C THR A 69 5.29 -20.60 -1.17
N LEU A 70 5.64 -19.35 -0.90
CA LEU A 70 5.00 -18.53 0.12
C LEU A 70 4.17 -17.45 -0.56
N MET A 71 2.96 -17.24 -0.05
CA MET A 71 2.06 -16.18 -0.48
C MET A 71 1.59 -15.41 0.75
N TYR A 72 1.63 -14.11 0.69
CA TYR A 72 1.11 -13.23 1.74
C TYR A 72 0.67 -11.90 1.15
N ALA A 73 -0.18 -11.18 1.85
CA ALA A 73 -0.63 -9.86 1.45
C ALA A 73 0.11 -8.77 2.21
N VAL A 74 0.35 -7.67 1.53
CA VAL A 74 0.87 -6.43 2.10
C VAL A 74 -0.07 -5.28 1.75
N LYS A 75 -0.09 -4.24 2.58
CA LYS A 75 -0.81 -3.00 2.33
C LYS A 75 0.18 -1.86 2.29
N THR A 76 0.07 -0.98 1.30
CA THR A 76 0.83 0.27 1.24
C THR A 76 0.44 1.20 2.39
N ASN A 77 1.37 2.03 2.82
CA ASN A 77 1.18 2.98 3.92
C ASN A 77 1.67 4.39 3.52
N GLN A 78 1.69 5.30 4.48
CA GLN A 78 2.06 6.71 4.29
C GLN A 78 3.49 6.96 3.76
N PHE A 79 4.35 5.96 3.80
CA PHE A 79 5.73 6.04 3.31
C PHE A 79 5.86 5.51 1.87
N THR A 80 4.75 5.12 1.25
CA THR A 80 4.77 4.68 -0.15
C THR A 80 4.97 5.90 -1.05
N PRO A 81 5.99 5.90 -1.92
CA PRO A 81 6.16 6.98 -2.88
C PRO A 81 5.01 6.97 -3.89
N TYR A 82 4.43 8.14 -4.15
CA TYR A 82 3.27 8.32 -5.05
C TYR A 82 3.58 9.23 -6.25
N GLY A 83 4.84 9.63 -6.43
CA GLY A 83 5.23 10.46 -7.57
C GLY A 83 5.13 9.73 -8.90
N ILE A 84 5.06 10.50 -10.00
CA ILE A 84 5.16 9.96 -11.35
C ILE A 84 6.53 9.28 -11.48
N GLU A 85 6.54 8.05 -12.01
CA GLU A 85 7.74 7.20 -12.16
C GLU A 85 8.37 6.72 -10.83
N GLU A 86 7.74 6.97 -9.69
CA GLU A 86 8.21 6.41 -8.43
C GLU A 86 7.82 4.95 -8.30
N SER A 87 8.68 4.19 -7.65
CA SER A 87 8.52 2.75 -7.52
C SER A 87 8.96 2.28 -6.14
N VAL A 88 8.42 1.13 -5.73
CA VAL A 88 8.86 0.39 -4.55
C VAL A 88 9.53 -0.89 -5.02
N THR A 89 10.82 -1.03 -4.74
CA THR A 89 11.54 -2.29 -4.95
C THR A 89 11.54 -3.08 -3.66
N ASN A 90 10.93 -4.25 -3.72
CA ASN A 90 10.87 -5.20 -2.62
C ASN A 90 11.92 -6.28 -2.79
N THR A 91 12.74 -6.51 -1.76
CA THR A 91 13.81 -7.50 -1.78
C THR A 91 13.54 -8.59 -0.76
N ALA A 92 13.48 -9.82 -1.22
CA ALA A 92 13.39 -11.01 -0.39
C ALA A 92 14.73 -11.77 -0.38
N THR A 93 15.15 -12.21 0.81
CA THR A 93 16.39 -12.95 1.02
C THR A 93 16.10 -14.27 1.73
N VAL A 94 16.65 -15.36 1.23
CA VAL A 94 16.58 -16.69 1.86
C VAL A 94 17.94 -17.08 2.38
N THR A 95 18.00 -17.51 3.64
CA THR A 95 19.20 -17.93 4.34
C THR A 95 19.00 -19.27 5.06
N GLY A 96 20.06 -19.86 5.56
CA GLY A 96 20.02 -21.11 6.33
C GLY A 96 19.91 -22.37 5.48
N GLY A 97 19.47 -23.45 6.05
CA GLY A 97 19.23 -24.73 5.36
C GLY A 97 20.44 -25.36 4.68
N GLY A 98 21.67 -24.96 5.03
CA GLY A 98 22.88 -25.43 4.39
C GLY A 98 23.22 -24.70 3.08
N LEU A 99 22.58 -23.58 2.78
CA LEU A 99 22.95 -22.71 1.66
C LEU A 99 24.37 -22.15 1.87
N ALA A 100 25.21 -22.20 0.82
CA ALA A 100 26.57 -21.66 0.86
C ALA A 100 26.59 -20.11 0.93
N ALA A 101 25.55 -19.48 0.40
CA ALA A 101 25.33 -18.02 0.42
C ALA A 101 23.83 -17.73 0.45
N PRO A 102 23.43 -16.53 0.95
CA PRO A 102 22.07 -16.07 0.83
C PRO A 102 21.60 -16.02 -0.64
N LEU A 103 20.33 -16.34 -0.87
CA LEU A 103 19.67 -16.17 -2.17
C LEU A 103 18.76 -14.96 -2.07
N THR A 104 18.88 -14.02 -3.01
CA THR A 104 18.06 -12.81 -3.06
C THR A 104 17.24 -12.76 -4.34
N ALA A 105 16.04 -12.17 -4.24
CA ALA A 105 15.20 -11.85 -5.37
C ALA A 105 14.53 -10.49 -5.12
N GLU A 106 14.31 -9.75 -6.19
CA GLU A 106 13.69 -8.43 -6.16
C GLU A 106 12.48 -8.37 -7.07
N ALA A 107 11.50 -7.58 -6.66
CA ALA A 107 10.35 -7.22 -7.46
C ALA A 107 10.04 -5.73 -7.28
N THR A 108 9.78 -5.03 -8.38
CA THR A 108 9.47 -3.60 -8.36
C THR A 108 8.00 -3.40 -8.72
N VAL A 109 7.30 -2.61 -7.90
CA VAL A 109 5.94 -2.15 -8.15
C VAL A 109 6.02 -0.66 -8.40
N ASN A 110 5.53 -0.22 -9.56
CA ASN A 110 5.45 1.20 -9.88
C ASN A 110 4.21 1.81 -9.21
N ALA A 111 4.35 3.04 -8.73
CA ALA A 111 3.20 3.82 -8.29
C ALA A 111 2.29 4.10 -9.50
N ASP A 112 0.98 4.02 -9.27
CA ASP A 112 -0.03 4.49 -10.22
C ASP A 112 -0.60 5.80 -9.65
N PRO A 113 -0.02 6.95 -10.03
CA PRO A 113 -0.46 8.22 -9.52
C PRO A 113 -1.84 8.54 -10.07
N ALA A 114 -2.81 8.69 -9.19
CA ALA A 114 -4.16 9.11 -9.53
C ALA A 114 -4.54 10.40 -8.79
N PRO A 115 -5.45 11.24 -9.33
CA PRO A 115 -6.07 12.31 -8.57
C PRO A 115 -6.88 11.72 -7.41
N ASP A 116 -6.79 12.31 -6.23
CA ASP A 116 -7.63 12.00 -5.07
C ASP A 116 -8.40 13.25 -4.67
N LEU A 117 -9.65 13.34 -5.13
CA LEU A 117 -10.48 14.52 -4.95
C LEU A 117 -11.35 14.41 -3.71
N SER A 118 -11.39 15.49 -2.96
CA SER A 118 -12.34 15.66 -1.85
C SER A 118 -13.05 17.01 -1.95
N VAL A 119 -14.28 17.07 -1.44
CA VAL A 119 -15.07 18.30 -1.34
C VAL A 119 -15.53 18.50 0.10
N ILE A 120 -15.41 19.74 0.59
CA ILE A 120 -15.97 20.18 1.85
C ILE A 120 -16.99 21.28 1.53
N LYS A 121 -18.20 21.15 2.07
CA LYS A 121 -19.25 22.17 1.98
C LYS A 121 -19.47 22.79 3.34
N SER A 122 -19.48 24.11 3.40
CA SER A 122 -19.85 24.88 4.60
C SER A 122 -20.85 25.98 4.23
N MET A 123 -21.56 26.48 5.22
CA MET A 123 -22.48 27.62 5.05
C MET A 123 -22.37 28.58 6.21
N CYS A 124 -22.61 29.84 5.91
CA CYS A 124 -22.67 30.94 6.89
C CYS A 124 -23.74 31.98 6.46
N PRO A 125 -24.60 32.42 7.36
CA PRO A 125 -24.82 31.94 8.73
C PRO A 125 -25.48 30.54 8.75
N THR A 126 -25.51 29.88 9.90
CA THR A 126 -26.18 28.57 10.06
C THR A 126 -27.67 28.66 10.28
N THR A 127 -28.15 29.87 10.56
CA THR A 127 -29.56 30.20 10.70
C THR A 127 -29.89 31.48 9.93
N VAL A 128 -31.04 31.53 9.31
CA VAL A 128 -31.46 32.66 8.47
C VAL A 128 -32.97 32.89 8.67
N THR A 129 -33.38 34.15 8.57
CA THR A 129 -34.81 34.55 8.53
C THR A 129 -35.36 34.40 7.12
N GLU A 130 -36.71 34.51 6.98
CA GLU A 130 -37.34 34.55 5.66
C GLU A 130 -36.66 35.62 4.77
N ALA A 131 -36.42 35.29 3.51
CA ALA A 131 -35.67 36.09 2.53
C ALA A 131 -34.21 36.45 2.93
N GLY A 132 -33.67 35.81 3.96
CA GLY A 132 -32.27 35.99 4.33
C GLY A 132 -31.29 35.32 3.34
N VAL A 133 -30.08 35.82 3.30
CA VAL A 133 -29.02 35.32 2.42
C VAL A 133 -28.11 34.36 3.16
N LEU A 134 -27.82 33.21 2.53
CA LEU A 134 -26.84 32.23 2.97
C LEU A 134 -25.66 32.21 1.99
N THR A 135 -24.48 32.12 2.53
CA THR A 135 -23.29 31.88 1.72
C THR A 135 -22.84 30.44 1.89
N TYR A 136 -22.78 29.72 0.79
CA TYR A 136 -22.16 28.38 0.73
C TYR A 136 -20.74 28.49 0.22
N THR A 137 -19.84 27.78 0.90
CA THR A 137 -18.45 27.68 0.49
C THR A 137 -18.13 26.22 0.20
N PHE A 138 -17.61 25.96 -0.99
CA PHE A 138 -17.12 24.68 -1.41
C PHE A 138 -15.59 24.74 -1.48
N THR A 139 -14.93 23.89 -0.73
CA THR A 139 -13.48 23.72 -0.82
C THR A 139 -13.20 22.39 -1.50
N LEU A 140 -12.64 22.45 -2.69
CA LEU A 140 -12.20 21.28 -3.44
C LEU A 140 -10.68 21.09 -3.19
N GLN A 141 -10.30 19.87 -2.86
CA GLN A 141 -8.89 19.51 -2.67
C GLN A 141 -8.56 18.31 -3.53
N ASN A 142 -7.39 18.36 -4.16
CA ASN A 142 -6.74 17.19 -4.72
C ASN A 142 -5.60 16.78 -3.78
N ARG A 143 -5.70 15.60 -3.17
CA ARG A 143 -4.69 14.99 -2.29
C ARG A 143 -3.83 13.97 -3.02
N GLY A 144 -4.18 13.65 -4.26
CA GLY A 144 -3.44 12.76 -5.12
C GLY A 144 -2.17 13.40 -5.67
N ALA A 145 -1.29 12.57 -6.20
CA ALA A 145 0.01 12.99 -6.74
C ALA A 145 -0.08 13.64 -8.12
N THR A 146 -1.21 13.50 -8.81
CA THR A 146 -1.41 14.08 -10.15
C THR A 146 -2.55 15.09 -10.19
N ALA A 147 -2.45 16.06 -11.10
CA ALA A 147 -3.55 16.97 -11.39
C ALA A 147 -4.66 16.23 -12.15
N THR A 148 -5.89 16.73 -12.00
CA THR A 148 -7.00 16.32 -12.87
C THR A 148 -6.80 16.89 -14.28
N THR A 149 -7.25 16.14 -15.27
CA THR A 149 -7.21 16.52 -16.67
C THR A 149 -8.62 16.78 -17.21
N ALA A 150 -8.75 17.33 -18.39
CA ALA A 150 -10.05 17.55 -19.03
C ALA A 150 -10.85 16.24 -19.26
N THR A 151 -10.18 15.10 -19.33
CA THR A 151 -10.82 13.79 -19.50
C THR A 151 -11.43 13.24 -18.21
N ASP A 152 -11.04 13.75 -17.05
CA ASP A 152 -11.59 13.32 -15.76
C ASP A 152 -13.00 13.86 -15.50
N ASN A 153 -13.48 14.81 -16.32
CA ASN A 153 -14.84 15.36 -16.28
C ASN A 153 -15.28 15.77 -14.88
N VAL A 154 -14.41 16.44 -14.12
CA VAL A 154 -14.72 16.89 -12.77
C VAL A 154 -15.83 17.92 -12.78
N SER A 155 -16.94 17.63 -12.10
CA SER A 155 -18.07 18.55 -11.96
C SER A 155 -18.50 18.64 -10.50
N LEU A 156 -19.01 19.83 -10.12
CA LEU A 156 -19.64 20.06 -8.82
C LEU A 156 -21.14 20.31 -9.05
N THR A 157 -21.97 19.47 -8.43
CA THR A 157 -23.43 19.64 -8.44
C THR A 157 -23.92 19.81 -7.01
N ASP A 158 -24.72 20.83 -6.78
CA ASP A 158 -25.41 21.05 -5.49
C ASP A 158 -26.93 21.05 -5.69
N THR A 159 -27.63 20.34 -4.82
CA THR A 159 -29.10 20.23 -4.85
C THR A 159 -29.68 20.78 -3.56
N PHE A 160 -30.60 21.72 -3.68
CA PHE A 160 -31.27 22.33 -2.55
C PHE A 160 -32.68 21.75 -2.37
N THR A 161 -33.00 21.32 -1.13
CA THR A 161 -34.34 20.86 -0.75
C THR A 161 -34.73 21.50 0.58
N PRO A 162 -35.71 22.38 0.64
CA PRO A 162 -36.47 22.94 -0.50
C PRO A 162 -35.62 23.79 -1.44
N ALA A 163 -36.14 24.03 -2.64
CA ALA A 163 -35.49 24.86 -3.65
C ALA A 163 -35.14 26.24 -3.14
N LEU A 164 -33.93 26.73 -3.40
CA LEU A 164 -33.45 28.05 -3.06
C LEU A 164 -33.23 28.88 -4.33
N THR A 165 -33.34 30.19 -4.23
CA THR A 165 -32.96 31.10 -5.30
C THR A 165 -31.50 31.47 -5.15
N ILE A 166 -30.70 31.24 -6.19
CA ILE A 166 -29.31 31.66 -6.20
C ILE A 166 -29.22 33.10 -6.66
N THR A 167 -28.57 33.94 -5.83
CA THR A 167 -28.26 35.33 -6.17
C THR A 167 -26.75 35.44 -6.40
N SER A 168 -26.34 36.11 -7.47
CA SER A 168 -24.93 36.37 -7.80
C SER A 168 -24.42 37.62 -7.13
#